data_3094fdc8f27c284338bc776ba63fbbdc
#
_entry.id   3094fdc8f27c284338bc776ba63fbbdc
#
_cell.length_a   1.000
_cell.length_b   1.000
_cell.length_c   1.000
_cell.angle_alpha   90.00
_cell.angle_beta   90.00
_cell.angle_gamma   90.00
#
_symmetry.space_group_name_H-M   'P 1'
#
loop_
_entity.id
_entity.type
_entity.pdbx_description
1 polymer ?
#
loop_
_entity_poly.entity_id
_entity_poly.type
_entity_poly.pdbx_seq_one_letter_code
_entity_poly.pdbx_strand_id
1 'polypeptide(L)' 'MNAMTIAHMAGILTSAIQTADRLELDALKGPALADMDLDRIRDIKRDCSTCINLLDQLGRERR' A
#
# COMPACT_ATOMS: atom_id res chain seq x y z
N MET A 1 10.11 2.73 -18.40
CA MET A 1 9.51 3.58 -17.35
C MET A 1 10.60 4.46 -16.75
N ASN A 2 10.39 5.75 -16.65
CA ASN A 2 11.44 6.65 -16.15
C ASN A 2 11.36 6.77 -14.62
N ALA A 3 12.41 7.33 -14.01
CA ALA A 3 12.54 7.44 -12.56
C ALA A 3 11.41 8.27 -11.93
N MET A 4 10.95 9.34 -12.60
CA MET A 4 9.85 10.16 -12.10
C MET A 4 8.54 9.38 -12.04
N THR A 5 8.26 8.57 -13.05
CA THR A 5 7.06 7.74 -13.07
C THR A 5 7.10 6.71 -11.93
N ILE A 6 8.26 6.09 -11.74
CA ILE A 6 8.44 5.11 -10.65
C ILE A 6 8.23 5.78 -9.30
N ALA A 7 8.82 6.94 -9.06
CA ALA A 7 8.66 7.68 -7.81
C ALA A 7 7.20 8.10 -7.57
N HIS A 8 6.52 8.53 -8.62
CA HIS A 8 5.12 8.93 -8.55
C HIS A 8 4.23 7.74 -8.16
N MET A 9 4.44 6.59 -8.79
CA MET A 9 3.69 5.37 -8.48
C MET A 9 3.96 4.91 -7.04
N ALA A 10 5.22 4.94 -6.60
CA ALA A 10 5.57 4.59 -5.23
C ALA A 10 4.89 5.52 -4.22
N GLY A 11 4.79 6.81 -4.53
CA GLY A 11 4.09 7.78 -3.71
C GLY A 11 2.59 7.47 -3.58
N ILE A 12 1.95 7.12 -4.69
CA ILE A 12 0.53 6.73 -4.69
C ILE A 12 0.32 5.49 -3.82
N LEU A 13 1.17 4.48 -3.98
CA LEU A 13 1.07 3.26 -3.20
C LEU A 13 1.30 3.50 -1.71
N THR A 14 2.25 4.36 -1.36
CA THR A 14 2.50 4.76 0.02
C THR A 14 1.28 5.43 0.63
N SER A 15 0.63 6.33 -0.11
CA SER A 15 -0.60 6.99 0.33
C SER A 15 -1.72 5.98 0.53
N ALA A 16 -1.82 4.98 -0.35
CA ALA A 16 -2.82 3.92 -0.23
C ALA A 16 -2.60 3.10 1.04
N ILE A 17 -1.35 2.78 1.38
CA ILE A 17 -1.02 2.07 2.61
C ILE A 17 -1.44 2.90 3.84
N GLN A 18 -1.15 4.19 3.84
CA GLN A 18 -1.53 5.07 4.95
C GLN A 18 -3.05 5.13 5.12
N THR A 19 -3.79 5.20 4.03
CA THR A 19 -5.25 5.17 4.06
C THR A 19 -5.74 3.84 4.64
N ALA A 20 -5.17 2.73 4.21
CA ALA A 20 -5.52 1.41 4.73
C ALA A 20 -5.20 1.28 6.22
N ASP A 21 -4.08 1.85 6.68
CA ASP A 21 -3.75 1.88 8.12
C ASP A 21 -4.80 2.62 8.92
N ARG A 22 -5.28 3.76 8.44
CA ARG A 22 -6.35 4.52 9.11
C ARG A 22 -7.64 3.73 9.17
N LEU A 23 -8.03 3.08 8.08
CA LEU A 23 -9.23 2.27 8.05
C LEU A 23 -9.14 1.12 9.04
N GLU A 24 -7.98 0.48 9.13
CA GLU A 24 -7.76 -0.59 10.10
C GLU A 24 -7.89 -0.08 11.54
N LEU A 25 -7.27 1.06 11.86
CA LEU A 25 -7.36 1.65 13.19
C LEU A 25 -8.79 2.05 13.56
N ASP A 26 -9.52 2.63 12.61
CA ASP A 26 -10.91 3.01 12.83
C ASP A 26 -11.79 1.78 13.07
N ALA A 27 -11.53 0.71 12.34
CA ALA A 27 -12.24 -0.54 12.51
C ALA A 27 -12.01 -1.16 13.89
N LEU A 28 -10.80 -1.01 14.44
CA LEU A 28 -10.47 -1.52 15.77
C LEU A 28 -11.11 -0.70 16.89
N LYS A 29 -11.41 0.57 16.64
CA LYS A 29 -11.97 1.49 17.64
C LYS A 29 -13.48 1.57 17.61
N GLY A 30 -14.10 1.28 16.48
CA GLY A 30 -15.53 1.46 16.26
C GLY A 30 -16.31 0.18 16.20
N PRO A 31 -17.58 0.25 15.75
CA PRO A 31 -18.36 -0.94 15.48
C PRO A 31 -17.61 -1.80 14.48
N ALA A 32 -17.46 -3.06 14.81
CA ALA A 32 -16.58 -3.95 14.09
C ALA A 32 -16.92 -4.04 12.60
N LEU A 33 -15.95 -3.74 11.74
CA LEU A 33 -15.97 -4.28 10.39
C LEU A 33 -15.94 -5.81 10.50
N ALA A 34 -16.58 -6.49 9.57
CA ALA A 34 -16.48 -7.93 9.51
C ALA A 34 -15.01 -8.35 9.39
N ASP A 35 -14.66 -9.49 9.98
CA ASP A 35 -13.30 -10.00 9.92
C ASP A 35 -12.77 -10.09 8.48
N MET A 36 -13.66 -10.41 7.52
CA MET A 36 -13.30 -10.45 6.10
C MET A 36 -12.83 -9.10 5.58
N ASP A 37 -13.42 -8.00 6.06
CA ASP A 37 -13.03 -6.67 5.62
C ASP A 37 -11.67 -6.27 6.18
N LEU A 38 -11.38 -6.65 7.42
CA LEU A 38 -10.06 -6.44 8.00
C LEU A 38 -8.99 -7.23 7.23
N ASP A 39 -9.28 -8.48 6.87
CA ASP A 39 -8.37 -9.30 6.08
C ASP A 39 -8.10 -8.68 4.71
N ARG A 40 -9.12 -8.12 4.06
CA ARG A 40 -8.98 -7.42 2.80
C ARG A 40 -8.09 -6.19 2.92
N ILE A 41 -8.27 -5.41 3.99
CA ILE A 41 -7.42 -4.24 4.26
C ILE A 41 -5.97 -4.67 4.41
N ARG A 42 -5.70 -5.73 5.15
CA ARG A 42 -4.36 -6.27 5.33
C ARG A 42 -3.76 -6.77 4.03
N ASP A 43 -4.56 -7.41 3.17
CA ASP A 43 -4.12 -7.87 1.86
C ASP A 43 -3.76 -6.69 0.96
N ILE A 44 -4.55 -5.62 0.97
CA ILE A 44 -4.25 -4.41 0.20
C ILE A 44 -2.93 -3.80 0.67
N LYS A 45 -2.70 -3.70 1.97
CA LYS A 45 -1.44 -3.18 2.52
C LYS A 45 -0.25 -4.03 2.07
N ARG A 46 -0.38 -5.34 2.15
CA ARG A 46 0.67 -6.27 1.72
C ARG A 46 0.96 -6.12 0.23
N ASP A 47 -0.09 -6.06 -0.59
CA ASP A 47 0.06 -5.96 -2.04
C ASP A 47 0.70 -4.62 -2.43
N CYS A 48 0.30 -3.53 -1.78
CA CYS A 48 0.92 -2.23 -2.00
C CYS A 48 2.40 -2.24 -1.63
N SER A 49 2.76 -2.86 -0.52
CA SER A 49 4.15 -2.99 -0.09
C SER A 49 4.97 -3.79 -1.10
N THR A 50 4.40 -4.88 -1.62
CA THR A 50 5.03 -5.69 -2.66
C THR A 50 5.26 -4.86 -3.93
N CYS A 51 4.27 -4.08 -4.34
CA CYS A 51 4.39 -3.22 -5.52
C CYS A 51 5.47 -2.16 -5.34
N ILE A 52 5.56 -1.55 -4.15
CA ILE A 52 6.62 -0.57 -3.85
C ILE A 52 7.99 -1.20 -3.97
N ASN A 53 8.16 -2.40 -3.44
CA ASN A 53 9.44 -3.12 -3.53
C ASN A 53 9.82 -3.44 -4.97
N LEU A 54 8.86 -3.84 -5.79
CA LEU A 54 9.08 -4.11 -7.21
C LEU A 54 9.48 -2.84 -7.96
N LEU A 55 8.83 -1.71 -7.66
CA LEU A 55 9.18 -0.43 -8.24
C LEU A 55 10.58 0.01 -7.85
N ASP A 56 10.98 -0.22 -6.61
CA ASP A 56 12.31 0.08 -6.13
C ASP A 56 13.37 -0.73 -6.89
N GLN A 57 13.10 -2.02 -7.10
CA GLN A 57 13.98 -2.88 -7.89
C GLN A 57 14.11 -2.38 -9.34
N LEU A 58 12.99 -2.00 -9.96
CA LEU A 58 13.02 -1.45 -11.31
C LEU A 58 13.87 -0.18 -11.38
N GLY A 59 13.77 0.67 -10.39
CA GLY A 59 14.57 1.88 -10.32
C GLY A 59 16.07 1.58 -10.21
N ARG A 60 16.44 0.57 -9.47
CA ARG A 60 17.83 0.14 -9.30
C ARG A 60 18.41 -0.48 -10.57
N GLU A 61 17.61 -1.29 -11.27
CA GLU A 61 18.05 -1.96 -12.49
C GLU A 61 18.35 -0.99 -13.63
N ARG A 62 17.78 0.21 -13.58
CA ARG A 62 17.92 1.20 -14.63
C ARG A 62 19.10 2.17 -14.44
N ARG A 63 19.83 2.02 -13.38
CA ARG A 63 21.02 2.86 -13.14
C ARG A 63 22.27 2.34 -13.88
#